data_07c4c425626600cf4c13df05f0088ba1
#
_entry.id   07c4c425626600cf4c13df05f0088ba1
#
_cell.length_a   1.000
_cell.length_b   1.000
_cell.length_c   1.000
_cell.angle_alpha   90.00
_cell.angle_beta   90.00
_cell.angle_gamma   90.00
#
_symmetry.space_group_name_H-M   'P 1'
#
loop_
_entity.id
_entity.type
_entity.pdbx_description
1 polymer ?
#
loop_
_entity_poly.entity_id
_entity_poly.type
_entity_poly.pdbx_seq_one_letter_code
_entity_poly.pdbx_strand_id
1 'polypeptide(L)'
;HYYLAKRVIERDAGRIPKKYLPADREGVVERPSTMWNVDMRRPGHWLIIANEHKFLLQAEEMVKQKGLLYIYHNKGGISDVIIKIIGVWEKFRQGGIELKGEQVKEIYKYMGKNVAHGYKNGKKSPDDLDTYDIIKCIEGFGLLTKDSWDKALIGLNESDIAYLKRIQSSGGEITGEAT
;
A
#
# COMPACT_ATOMS: atom_id res chain seq x y z
N HIS A 1 -19.23 -22.79 -13.73
CA HIS A 1 -19.15 -21.32 -13.84
C HIS A 1 -19.27 -20.83 -15.29
N TYR A 2 -18.63 -21.47 -16.25
CA TYR A 2 -18.75 -21.15 -17.67
C TYR A 2 -20.21 -21.14 -18.14
N TYR A 3 -20.98 -22.16 -17.84
CA TYR A 3 -22.38 -22.28 -18.24
C TYR A 3 -23.28 -21.23 -17.57
N LEU A 4 -22.98 -20.82 -16.34
CA LEU A 4 -23.71 -19.76 -15.65
C LEU A 4 -23.42 -18.40 -16.30
N ALA A 5 -22.15 -18.09 -16.54
CA ALA A 5 -21.74 -16.88 -17.23
C ALA A 5 -22.30 -16.81 -18.65
N LYS A 6 -22.28 -17.93 -19.39
CA LYS A 6 -22.87 -18.03 -20.73
C LYS A 6 -24.36 -17.73 -20.72
N ARG A 7 -25.14 -18.29 -19.79
CA ARG A 7 -26.58 -18.01 -19.66
C ARG A 7 -26.91 -16.55 -19.37
N VAL A 8 -26.11 -15.89 -18.53
CA VAL A 8 -26.29 -14.47 -18.23
C VAL A 8 -25.98 -13.62 -19.45
N ILE A 9 -24.93 -13.97 -20.19
CA ILE A 9 -24.50 -13.26 -21.39
C ILE A 9 -25.49 -13.44 -22.55
N GLU A 10 -26.04 -14.64 -22.76
CA GLU A 10 -26.99 -14.95 -23.82
C GLU A 10 -28.35 -14.27 -23.65
N ARG A 11 -28.68 -13.79 -22.44
CA ARG A 11 -29.89 -13.01 -22.18
C ARG A 11 -29.80 -11.54 -22.57
N ASP A 12 -28.61 -11.04 -22.84
CA ASP A 12 -28.40 -9.65 -23.24
C ASP A 12 -28.42 -9.53 -24.77
N ALA A 13 -29.56 -9.19 -25.33
CA ALA A 13 -29.80 -9.09 -26.75
C ALA A 13 -28.99 -7.99 -27.47
N GLY A 14 -28.41 -7.04 -26.73
CA GLY A 14 -27.58 -5.96 -27.29
C GLY A 14 -26.10 -6.26 -27.37
N ARG A 15 -25.66 -7.44 -26.93
CA ARG A 15 -24.24 -7.75 -26.78
C ARG A 15 -23.64 -8.40 -28.02
N ILE A 16 -22.44 -7.96 -28.37
CA ILE A 16 -21.64 -8.61 -29.45
C ILE A 16 -21.33 -10.07 -29.04
N PRO A 17 -21.67 -11.06 -29.86
CA PRO A 17 -21.37 -12.48 -29.58
C PRO A 17 -19.88 -12.69 -29.39
N LYS A 18 -19.49 -13.22 -28.25
CA LYS A 18 -18.09 -13.60 -27.96
C LYS A 18 -18.01 -15.10 -27.70
N LYS A 19 -17.00 -15.74 -28.27
CA LYS A 19 -16.72 -17.15 -27.99
C LYS A 19 -15.90 -17.24 -26.69
N TYR A 20 -16.51 -17.78 -25.64
CA TYR A 20 -15.84 -18.06 -24.39
C TYR A 20 -15.44 -19.52 -24.34
N LEU A 21 -14.21 -19.79 -24.02
CA LEU A 21 -13.73 -21.15 -23.76
C LEU A 21 -13.60 -21.34 -22.24
N PRO A 22 -14.08 -22.44 -21.67
CA PRO A 22 -13.86 -22.73 -20.26
C PRO A 22 -12.37 -22.96 -20.00
N ALA A 23 -11.88 -22.54 -18.83
CA ALA A 23 -10.57 -22.97 -18.37
C ALA A 23 -10.61 -24.45 -18.01
N ASP A 24 -9.51 -25.15 -18.25
CA ASP A 24 -9.38 -26.59 -17.91
C ASP A 24 -9.11 -26.77 -16.40
N ARG A 25 -10.03 -26.24 -15.60
CA ARG A 25 -10.02 -26.35 -14.12
C ARG A 25 -11.42 -26.22 -13.56
N GLU A 26 -11.68 -26.96 -12.51
CA GLU A 26 -12.91 -26.80 -11.74
C GLU A 26 -12.82 -25.57 -10.83
N GLY A 27 -13.95 -24.90 -10.64
CA GLY A 27 -14.10 -23.80 -9.70
C GLY A 27 -15.20 -24.08 -8.68
N VAL A 28 -15.10 -23.47 -7.53
CA VAL A 28 -16.10 -23.56 -6.47
C VAL A 28 -16.96 -22.31 -6.43
N VAL A 29 -18.28 -22.43 -6.26
CA VAL A 29 -19.18 -21.31 -5.99
C VAL A 29 -19.58 -21.35 -4.52
N GLU A 30 -19.13 -20.36 -3.79
CA GLU A 30 -19.61 -20.09 -2.43
C GLU A 30 -20.65 -18.97 -2.48
N ARG A 31 -21.64 -19.01 -1.59
CA ARG A 31 -22.67 -17.97 -1.45
C ARG A 31 -22.68 -17.46 -0.01
N PRO A 32 -21.71 -16.64 0.38
CA PRO A 32 -21.71 -16.04 1.70
C PRO A 32 -22.92 -15.13 1.89
N SER A 33 -23.48 -15.10 3.10
CA SER A 33 -24.63 -14.25 3.44
C SER A 33 -24.31 -12.76 3.32
N THR A 34 -23.06 -12.39 3.56
CA THR A 34 -22.55 -11.03 3.41
C THR A 34 -21.14 -11.05 2.83
N MET A 35 -20.72 -9.93 2.25
CA MET A 35 -19.35 -9.76 1.75
C MET A 35 -18.30 -9.90 2.88
N TRP A 36 -18.63 -9.53 4.11
CA TRP A 36 -17.77 -9.64 5.28
C TRP A 36 -17.40 -11.08 5.64
N ASN A 37 -18.24 -12.03 5.27
CA ASN A 37 -18.04 -13.48 5.53
C ASN A 37 -17.13 -14.14 4.49
N VAL A 38 -16.68 -13.41 3.46
CA VAL A 38 -15.70 -13.92 2.49
C VAL A 38 -14.33 -13.99 3.13
N ASP A 39 -13.74 -15.19 3.17
CA ASP A 39 -12.36 -15.38 3.63
C ASP A 39 -11.36 -15.02 2.52
N MET A 40 -10.96 -13.76 2.48
CA MET A 40 -10.00 -13.22 1.51
C MET A 40 -8.54 -13.47 1.88
N ARG A 41 -8.26 -14.11 3.02
CA ARG A 41 -6.89 -14.46 3.44
C ARG A 41 -6.38 -15.73 2.79
N ARG A 42 -7.24 -16.47 2.09
CA ARG A 42 -6.81 -17.61 1.29
C ARG A 42 -5.82 -17.17 0.22
N PRO A 43 -4.74 -17.94 -0.02
CA PRO A 43 -3.76 -17.62 -1.05
C PRO A 43 -4.42 -17.43 -2.42
N GLY A 44 -3.96 -16.45 -3.19
CA GLY A 44 -4.43 -16.20 -4.55
C GLY A 44 -4.76 -14.73 -4.80
N HIS A 45 -5.18 -14.47 -6.04
CA HIS A 45 -5.64 -13.15 -6.46
C HIS A 45 -7.15 -13.09 -6.41
N TRP A 46 -7.69 -12.08 -5.73
CA TRP A 46 -9.13 -11.85 -5.63
C TRP A 46 -9.55 -10.75 -6.59
N LEU A 47 -10.61 -10.99 -7.35
CA LEU A 47 -11.25 -9.97 -8.17
C LEU A 47 -12.64 -9.69 -7.61
N ILE A 48 -12.89 -8.45 -7.19
CA ILE A 48 -14.20 -8.01 -6.73
C ILE A 48 -14.88 -7.26 -7.88
N ILE A 49 -16.06 -7.72 -8.25
CA ILE A 49 -16.88 -7.10 -9.29
C ILE A 49 -18.23 -6.73 -8.67
N ALA A 50 -18.68 -5.51 -8.91
CA ALA A 50 -20.00 -5.06 -8.50
C ALA A 50 -20.69 -4.33 -9.67
N ASN A 51 -22.02 -4.35 -9.66
CA ASN A 51 -22.85 -3.67 -10.64
C ASN A 51 -23.02 -2.17 -10.37
N GLU A 52 -22.76 -1.74 -9.13
CA GLU A 52 -22.86 -0.35 -8.70
C GLU A 52 -21.62 0.08 -7.93
N HIS A 53 -21.19 1.32 -8.14
CA HIS A 53 -20.00 1.87 -7.48
C HIS A 53 -20.07 1.86 -5.95
N LYS A 54 -21.25 2.06 -5.37
CA LYS A 54 -21.44 2.01 -3.92
C LYS A 54 -21.01 0.69 -3.28
N PHE A 55 -21.19 -0.45 -3.98
CA PHE A 55 -20.75 -1.76 -3.50
C PHE A 55 -19.24 -1.93 -3.60
N LEU A 56 -18.60 -1.29 -4.58
CA LEU A 56 -17.13 -1.25 -4.65
C LEU A 56 -16.54 -0.45 -3.50
N LEU A 57 -17.16 0.67 -3.11
CA LEU A 57 -16.72 1.44 -1.93
C LEU A 57 -16.85 0.62 -0.63
N GLN A 58 -17.94 -0.15 -0.48
CA GLN A 58 -18.08 -1.06 0.66
C GLN A 58 -17.02 -2.16 0.65
N ALA A 59 -16.71 -2.69 -0.53
CA ALA A 59 -15.64 -3.69 -0.69
C ALA A 59 -14.28 -3.10 -0.32
N GLU A 60 -13.98 -1.89 -0.76
CA GLU A 60 -12.77 -1.16 -0.42
C GLU A 60 -12.62 -1.00 1.10
N GLU A 61 -13.67 -0.54 1.76
CA GLU A 61 -13.68 -0.40 3.23
C GLU A 61 -13.42 -1.73 3.93
N MET A 62 -14.08 -2.80 3.48
CA MET A 62 -13.86 -4.15 4.02
C MET A 62 -12.42 -4.61 3.86
N VAL A 63 -11.83 -4.43 2.68
CA VAL A 63 -10.45 -4.81 2.37
C VAL A 63 -9.47 -4.03 3.26
N LYS A 64 -9.69 -2.72 3.43
CA LYS A 64 -8.92 -1.85 4.33
C LYS A 64 -9.02 -2.31 5.79
N GLN A 65 -10.22 -2.64 6.24
CA GLN A 65 -10.42 -3.11 7.62
C GLN A 65 -9.77 -4.47 7.88
N LYS A 66 -9.73 -5.34 6.87
CA LYS A 66 -9.03 -6.64 6.95
C LYS A 66 -7.51 -6.51 6.80
N GLY A 67 -6.98 -5.33 6.52
CA GLY A 67 -5.55 -5.09 6.32
C GLY A 67 -5.00 -5.79 5.09
N LEU A 68 -5.77 -5.87 4.01
CA LEU A 68 -5.36 -6.49 2.75
C LEU A 68 -4.96 -5.43 1.73
N LEU A 69 -3.90 -5.69 0.97
CA LEU A 69 -3.53 -4.85 -0.16
C LEU A 69 -4.53 -5.03 -1.31
N TYR A 70 -4.84 -3.95 -2.02
CA TYR A 70 -5.75 -3.99 -3.17
C TYR A 70 -5.35 -2.95 -4.22
N ILE A 71 -5.82 -3.17 -5.44
CA ILE A 71 -5.71 -2.26 -6.57
C ILE A 71 -7.11 -1.92 -7.04
N TYR A 72 -7.40 -0.63 -7.17
CA TYR A 72 -8.64 -0.11 -7.72
C TYR A 72 -8.35 0.94 -8.80
N HIS A 73 -8.86 0.75 -10.01
CA HIS A 73 -8.55 1.59 -11.18
C HIS A 73 -7.06 1.85 -11.39
N ASN A 74 -6.23 0.80 -11.29
CA ASN A 74 -4.76 0.86 -11.38
C ASN A 74 -4.08 1.73 -10.28
N LYS A 75 -4.80 2.02 -9.20
CA LYS A 75 -4.26 2.70 -8.02
C LYS A 75 -4.33 1.76 -6.83
N GLY A 76 -3.25 1.64 -6.09
CA GLY A 76 -3.24 0.93 -4.82
C GLY A 76 -4.05 1.67 -3.75
N GLY A 77 -4.47 0.98 -2.72
CA GLY A 77 -5.12 1.58 -1.55
C GLY A 77 -4.22 2.52 -0.77
N ILE A 78 -2.92 2.39 -0.95
CA ILE A 78 -1.88 3.31 -0.50
C ILE A 78 -0.99 3.64 -1.69
N SER A 79 -0.50 4.88 -1.75
CA SER A 79 0.45 5.30 -2.78
C SER A 79 1.74 4.48 -2.70
N ASP A 80 2.21 3.96 -3.84
CA ASP A 80 3.49 3.26 -3.96
C ASP A 80 4.67 4.10 -3.45
N VAL A 81 4.55 5.44 -3.55
CA VAL A 81 5.53 6.39 -3.00
C VAL A 81 5.63 6.25 -1.49
N ILE A 82 4.50 6.15 -0.78
CA ILE A 82 4.46 6.00 0.68
C ILE A 82 5.09 4.67 1.08
N ILE A 83 4.73 3.58 0.42
CA ILE A 83 5.30 2.24 0.69
C ILE A 83 6.81 2.27 0.50
N LYS A 84 7.27 2.85 -0.61
CA LYS A 84 8.70 3.00 -0.91
C LYS A 84 9.44 3.82 0.15
N ILE A 85 8.86 4.95 0.58
CA ILE A 85 9.47 5.81 1.61
C ILE A 85 9.58 5.07 2.94
N ILE A 86 8.55 4.32 3.33
CA ILE A 86 8.59 3.50 4.54
C ILE A 86 9.68 2.43 4.45
N GLY A 87 9.77 1.71 3.34
CA GLY A 87 10.80 0.69 3.13
C GLY A 87 12.21 1.27 3.16
N VAL A 88 12.42 2.42 2.52
CA VAL A 88 13.69 3.13 2.54
C VAL A 88 14.03 3.61 3.96
N TRP A 89 13.07 4.19 4.69
CA TRP A 89 13.27 4.61 6.07
C TRP A 89 13.67 3.46 6.99
N GLU A 90 12.97 2.32 6.90
CA GLU A 90 13.26 1.16 7.76
C GLU A 90 14.68 0.61 7.53
N LYS A 91 15.14 0.52 6.29
CA LYS A 91 16.52 0.12 5.96
C LYS A 91 17.53 1.17 6.41
N PHE A 92 17.25 2.45 6.21
CA PHE A 92 18.12 3.55 6.57
C PHE A 92 18.33 3.69 8.08
N ARG A 93 17.24 3.66 8.87
CA ARG A 93 17.33 3.79 10.33
C ARG A 93 18.10 2.67 11.00
N GLN A 94 18.14 1.49 10.37
CA GLN A 94 18.90 0.31 10.83
C GLN A 94 20.36 0.35 10.39
N GLY A 95 20.77 1.34 9.62
CA GLY A 95 22.14 1.45 9.08
C GLY A 95 22.41 0.53 7.90
N GLY A 96 21.37 -0.05 7.30
CA GLY A 96 21.51 -1.00 6.19
C GLY A 96 21.79 -0.35 4.83
N ILE A 97 21.57 0.96 4.70
CA ILE A 97 21.78 1.71 3.44
C ILE A 97 22.28 3.13 3.72
N GLU A 98 23.00 3.69 2.76
CA GLU A 98 23.27 5.12 2.66
C GLU A 98 22.29 5.76 1.67
N LEU A 99 21.91 7.00 1.91
CA LEU A 99 20.98 7.76 1.07
C LEU A 99 21.65 8.96 0.44
N LYS A 100 21.24 9.31 -0.78
CA LYS A 100 21.57 10.59 -1.40
C LYS A 100 20.77 11.72 -0.76
N GLY A 101 21.30 12.95 -0.83
CA GLY A 101 20.67 14.13 -0.24
C GLY A 101 19.19 14.30 -0.64
N GLU A 102 18.84 14.07 -1.91
CA GLU A 102 17.47 14.15 -2.39
C GLU A 102 16.53 13.12 -1.72
N GLN A 103 17.02 11.92 -1.48
CA GLN A 103 16.24 10.86 -0.79
C GLN A 103 16.01 11.21 0.67
N VAL A 104 17.02 11.78 1.34
CA VAL A 104 16.89 12.28 2.71
C VAL A 104 15.84 13.39 2.77
N LYS A 105 15.87 14.34 1.83
CA LYS A 105 14.88 15.41 1.72
C LYS A 105 13.47 14.86 1.54
N GLU A 106 13.33 13.85 0.70
CA GLU A 106 12.03 13.25 0.42
C GLU A 106 11.44 12.58 1.67
N ILE A 107 12.25 11.85 2.42
CA ILE A 107 11.82 11.24 3.69
C ILE A 107 11.44 12.33 4.71
N TYR A 108 12.25 13.39 4.83
CA TYR A 108 12.00 14.48 5.78
C TYR A 108 10.69 15.23 5.53
N LYS A 109 10.16 15.23 4.31
CA LYS A 109 8.84 15.80 4.00
C LYS A 109 7.71 15.15 4.80
N TYR A 110 7.86 13.88 5.11
CA TYR A 110 6.88 13.10 5.88
C TYR A 110 7.16 13.08 7.39
N MET A 111 8.23 13.74 7.84
CA MET A 111 8.57 13.89 9.24
C MET A 111 8.05 15.21 9.82
N GLY A 112 7.56 15.17 11.05
CA GLY A 112 7.21 16.39 11.77
C GLY A 112 8.43 17.15 12.28
N LYS A 113 8.24 18.42 12.67
CA LYS A 113 9.30 19.26 13.22
C LYS A 113 9.96 18.69 14.48
N ASN A 114 9.24 17.86 15.23
CA ASN A 114 9.74 17.19 16.43
C ASN A 114 10.61 15.97 16.14
N VAL A 115 10.67 15.54 14.89
CA VAL A 115 11.35 14.31 14.44
C VAL A 115 12.51 14.61 13.51
N ALA A 116 12.40 15.71 12.73
CA ALA A 116 13.45 16.23 11.87
C ALA A 116 13.47 17.76 11.92
N HIS A 117 14.56 18.31 12.45
CA HIS A 117 14.85 19.74 12.44
C HIS A 117 15.88 20.07 11.34
N GLY A 118 15.76 21.21 10.74
CA GLY A 118 16.84 21.73 9.88
C GLY A 118 16.46 21.83 8.42
N TYR A 119 15.90 20.84 7.79
CA TYR A 119 15.52 20.89 6.38
C TYR A 119 14.42 21.93 6.09
N LYS A 120 13.39 22.01 6.96
CA LYS A 120 12.29 22.99 6.80
C LYS A 120 12.65 24.43 7.22
N ASN A 121 13.75 24.62 7.91
CA ASN A 121 14.17 25.93 8.45
C ASN A 121 15.35 26.57 7.72
N GLY A 122 15.77 26.04 6.58
CA GLY A 122 16.79 26.63 5.70
C GLY A 122 18.21 26.66 6.26
N LYS A 123 18.50 25.99 7.38
CA LYS A 123 19.79 26.12 8.07
C LYS A 123 20.86 25.15 7.60
N LYS A 124 20.52 24.00 7.02
CA LYS A 124 21.45 23.09 6.33
C LYS A 124 20.67 22.26 5.32
N SER A 125 21.03 22.36 4.06
CA SER A 125 20.46 21.52 3.01
C SER A 125 21.25 20.21 2.94
N PRO A 126 20.59 19.04 2.86
CA PRO A 126 21.26 17.79 2.53
C PRO A 126 21.87 17.75 1.11
N ASP A 127 22.04 18.89 0.42
CA ASP A 127 22.61 18.95 -0.93
C ASP A 127 24.14 18.92 -0.92
N ASP A 128 24.76 19.15 0.24
CA ASP A 128 26.20 19.42 0.33
C ASP A 128 27.04 18.14 0.45
N LEU A 129 26.45 16.95 0.54
CA LEU A 129 27.15 15.67 0.63
C LEU A 129 26.61 14.67 -0.38
N ASP A 130 27.50 13.84 -0.93
CA ASP A 130 27.12 12.82 -1.92
C ASP A 130 26.26 11.69 -1.30
N THR A 131 26.55 11.31 -0.06
CA THR A 131 25.82 10.27 0.67
C THR A 131 25.67 10.56 2.15
N TYR A 132 24.58 10.09 2.72
CA TYR A 132 24.22 10.22 4.13
C TYR A 132 23.97 8.86 4.75
N ASP A 133 24.59 8.62 5.89
CA ASP A 133 24.20 7.58 6.82
C ASP A 133 23.31 8.16 7.95
N ILE A 134 22.73 7.27 8.75
CA ILE A 134 21.82 7.68 9.83
C ILE A 134 22.51 8.53 10.90
N ILE A 135 23.78 8.30 11.15
CA ILE A 135 24.57 9.01 12.16
C ILE A 135 24.83 10.45 11.71
N LYS A 136 25.27 10.63 10.47
CA LYS A 136 25.43 11.98 9.87
C LYS A 136 24.14 12.78 9.88
N CYS A 137 23.00 12.12 9.61
CA CYS A 137 21.70 12.79 9.67
C CYS A 137 21.34 13.25 11.09
N ILE A 138 21.67 12.47 12.11
CA ILE A 138 21.43 12.85 13.52
C ILE A 138 22.37 13.99 13.93
N GLU A 139 23.66 13.88 13.65
CA GLU A 139 24.66 14.84 14.11
C GLU A 139 24.65 16.15 13.31
N GLY A 140 24.40 16.09 12.00
CA GLY A 140 24.57 17.22 11.10
C GLY A 140 23.33 17.79 10.45
N PHE A 141 22.26 17.00 10.30
CA PHE A 141 21.10 17.36 9.44
C PHE A 141 19.75 17.34 10.16
N GLY A 142 19.77 17.43 11.48
CA GLY A 142 18.59 17.66 12.28
C GLY A 142 17.62 16.48 12.39
N LEU A 143 18.06 15.26 12.14
CA LEU A 143 17.30 14.08 12.45
C LEU A 143 17.34 13.82 13.95
N LEU A 144 16.18 13.74 14.59
CA LEU A 144 16.04 13.63 16.04
C LEU A 144 15.64 12.23 16.54
N THR A 145 15.43 11.28 15.62
CA THR A 145 14.94 9.94 15.96
C THR A 145 15.48 8.86 15.05
N LYS A 146 15.58 7.62 15.60
CA LYS A 146 15.74 6.37 14.84
C LYS A 146 14.52 5.46 14.99
N ASP A 147 13.40 6.02 15.42
CA ASP A 147 12.18 5.24 15.68
C ASP A 147 11.64 4.57 14.41
N SER A 148 10.75 3.62 14.63
CA SER A 148 10.02 2.95 13.56
C SER A 148 9.21 3.96 12.71
N TRP A 149 8.89 3.58 11.48
CA TRP A 149 8.23 4.45 10.51
C TRP A 149 6.95 5.11 11.04
N ASP A 150 6.18 4.39 11.84
CA ASP A 150 4.91 4.89 12.40
C ASP A 150 5.05 5.99 13.44
N LYS A 151 6.26 6.14 14.01
CA LYS A 151 6.61 7.23 14.92
C LYS A 151 7.42 8.33 14.22
N ALA A 152 8.26 7.95 13.26
CA ALA A 152 9.12 8.87 12.55
C ALA A 152 8.38 9.64 11.44
N LEU A 153 7.52 8.97 10.67
CA LEU A 153 6.82 9.54 9.51
C LEU A 153 5.43 10.09 9.88
N ILE A 154 5.34 10.88 10.93
CA ILE A 154 4.11 11.45 11.47
C ILE A 154 3.42 12.47 10.54
N GLY A 155 4.06 12.86 9.46
CA GLY A 155 3.46 13.69 8.40
C GLY A 155 2.61 12.91 7.41
N LEU A 156 2.53 11.59 7.54
CA LEU A 156 1.57 10.76 6.82
C LEU A 156 0.16 10.98 7.36
N ASN A 157 -0.83 10.73 6.52
CA ASN A 157 -2.24 10.79 6.92
C ASN A 157 -2.53 9.70 7.97
N GLU A 158 -3.28 10.04 9.02
CA GLU A 158 -3.64 9.10 10.09
C GLU A 158 -4.39 7.86 9.59
N SER A 159 -5.25 8.03 8.59
CA SER A 159 -5.97 6.90 7.97
C SER A 159 -5.02 5.93 7.25
N ASP A 160 -3.98 6.46 6.60
CA ASP A 160 -2.97 5.66 5.91
C ASP A 160 -2.09 4.92 6.92
N ILE A 161 -1.69 5.59 8.00
CA ILE A 161 -0.94 4.97 9.10
C ILE A 161 -1.75 3.82 9.73
N ALA A 162 -3.02 4.05 10.02
CA ALA A 162 -3.89 3.03 10.60
C ALA A 162 -4.07 1.83 9.66
N TYR A 163 -4.22 2.06 8.37
CA TYR A 163 -4.33 0.99 7.38
C TYR A 163 -3.02 0.21 7.23
N LEU A 164 -1.87 0.88 7.15
CA LEU A 164 -0.55 0.24 7.10
C LEU A 164 -0.28 -0.64 8.33
N LYS A 165 -0.64 -0.17 9.52
CA LYS A 165 -0.55 -0.98 10.74
C LYS A 165 -1.41 -2.24 10.67
N ARG A 166 -2.60 -2.17 10.07
CA ARG A 166 -3.44 -3.35 9.84
C ARG A 166 -2.82 -4.32 8.85
N ILE A 167 -2.21 -3.83 7.76
CA ILE A 167 -1.48 -4.68 6.81
C ILE A 167 -0.36 -5.43 7.53
N GLN A 168 0.47 -4.75 8.32
CA GLN A 168 1.53 -5.39 9.11
C GLN A 168 0.97 -6.44 10.07
N SER A 169 -0.07 -6.12 10.81
CA SER A 169 -0.67 -7.05 11.78
C SER A 169 -1.32 -8.26 11.12
N SER A 170 -1.73 -8.15 9.85
CA SER A 170 -2.28 -9.26 9.06
C SER A 170 -1.21 -10.12 8.37
N GLY A 171 0.08 -9.82 8.57
CA GLY A 171 1.20 -10.54 7.95
C GLY A 171 1.59 -10.03 6.57
N GLY A 172 1.04 -8.89 6.13
CA GLY A 172 1.44 -8.24 4.89
C GLY A 172 2.78 -7.51 5.04
N GLU A 173 3.65 -7.66 4.06
CA GLU A 173 4.92 -6.94 4.01
C GLU A 173 4.70 -5.52 3.46
N ILE A 174 5.14 -4.50 4.22
CA ILE A 174 5.10 -3.09 3.79
C ILE A 174 6.45 -2.68 3.17
N THR A 175 7.48 -3.51 3.29
CA THR A 175 8.88 -3.16 2.97
C THR A 175 9.23 -3.18 1.49
N GLY A 176 8.27 -3.37 0.58
CA GLY A 176 8.49 -3.14 -0.85
C GLY A 176 9.35 -4.17 -1.59
N GLU A 177 9.63 -5.30 -1.00
CA GLU A 177 10.11 -6.49 -1.71
C GLU A 177 8.91 -7.37 -2.06
N ALA A 178 8.11 -6.90 -3.04
CA ALA A 178 7.20 -7.79 -3.73
C ALA A 178 8.05 -8.68 -4.64
N THR A 179 8.20 -9.92 -4.26
CA THR A 179 8.68 -11.01 -5.13
C THR A 179 7.72 -11.22 -6.30
#